data_a70a8c00c5275310084d9bb4d96efcdf
#
_entry.id   a70a8c00c5275310084d9bb4d96efcdf
#
_cell.length_a   1.000
_cell.length_b   1.000
_cell.length_c   1.000
_cell.angle_alpha   90.00
_cell.angle_beta   90.00
_cell.angle_gamma   90.00
#
_symmetry.space_group_name_H-M   'P 1'
#
loop_
_entity.id
_entity.type
_entity.pdbx_description
1 polymer ?
#
loop_
_entity_poly.entity_id
_entity_poly.type
_entity_poly.pdbx_seq_one_letter_code
_entity_poly.pdbx_strand_id
1 'polypeptide(L)'
;MATDPHHIDPTAYLEELLTQASPDLMRQMLTDFINQILSAQADSVCGADYATVSPQRTNTRNGYRHRRLDTRVGSLDIAIPKLRSGAFFPEWLLERRTRTERALTTVIATCYLKGVSTRRMNDLVASLGIDNLSKSQVSDMAKELDDMVVDFRTRPLDSGPYFYLSCDALTMKVREGGRVVKTSVLILSLIHI
;
A
#
# COMPACT_ATOMS: atom_id res chain seq x y z
N MET A 1 -37.54 5.77 1.05
CA MET A 1 -36.21 6.37 0.83
C MET A 1 -35.21 5.24 0.77
N ALA A 2 -34.48 5.06 -0.33
CA ALA A 2 -33.42 4.07 -0.38
C ALA A 2 -32.21 4.62 0.38
N THR A 3 -31.87 4.00 1.49
CA THR A 3 -30.68 4.35 2.29
C THR A 3 -29.44 3.89 1.54
N ASP A 4 -28.40 4.71 1.51
CA ASP A 4 -27.09 4.28 0.99
C ASP A 4 -26.65 3.01 1.74
N PRO A 5 -26.35 1.90 1.07
CA PRO A 5 -25.95 0.66 1.72
C PRO A 5 -24.65 0.76 2.53
N HIS A 6 -23.91 1.88 2.38
CA HIS A 6 -22.69 2.18 3.15
C HIS A 6 -22.88 3.36 4.13
N HIS A 7 -24.12 3.78 4.38
CA HIS A 7 -24.40 4.75 5.43
C HIS A 7 -24.48 4.03 6.77
N ILE A 8 -23.48 4.23 7.62
CA ILE A 8 -23.37 3.63 8.96
C ILE A 8 -23.68 4.72 9.99
N ASP A 9 -24.55 4.41 10.94
CA ASP A 9 -24.68 5.23 12.15
C ASP A 9 -23.44 5.01 13.03
N PRO A 10 -22.58 6.03 13.25
CA PRO A 10 -21.32 5.85 13.96
C PRO A 10 -21.49 5.35 15.40
N THR A 11 -22.58 5.71 16.07
CA THR A 11 -22.80 5.34 17.47
C THR A 11 -23.23 3.89 17.59
N ALA A 12 -24.22 3.48 16.81
CA ALA A 12 -24.67 2.08 16.78
C ALA A 12 -23.56 1.12 16.31
N TYR A 13 -22.77 1.57 15.35
CA TYR A 13 -21.64 0.81 14.85
C TYR A 13 -20.53 0.60 15.90
N LEU A 14 -20.18 1.64 16.64
CA LEU A 14 -19.22 1.55 17.73
C LEU A 14 -19.70 0.62 18.86
N GLU A 15 -20.98 0.68 19.24
CA GLU A 15 -21.55 -0.19 20.26
C GLU A 15 -21.54 -1.67 19.81
N GLU A 16 -21.86 -1.95 18.58
CA GLU A 16 -21.79 -3.29 18.00
C GLU A 16 -20.36 -3.83 17.99
N LEU A 17 -19.40 -3.00 17.56
CA LEU A 17 -17.99 -3.36 17.52
C LEU A 17 -17.39 -3.61 18.89
N LEU A 18 -17.75 -2.82 19.91
CA LEU A 18 -17.28 -2.99 21.28
C LEU A 18 -17.83 -4.25 21.93
N THR A 19 -19.01 -4.73 21.49
CA THR A 19 -19.60 -5.97 21.98
C THR A 19 -19.08 -7.22 21.27
N GLN A 20 -18.60 -7.10 20.03
CA GLN A 20 -18.03 -8.19 19.25
C GLN A 20 -16.50 -8.20 19.41
N ALA A 21 -15.95 -8.98 20.31
CA ALA A 21 -14.51 -9.24 20.40
C ALA A 21 -14.02 -10.10 19.21
N SER A 22 -14.10 -9.54 17.99
CA SER A 22 -13.65 -10.22 16.78
C SER A 22 -12.18 -9.89 16.50
N PRO A 23 -11.33 -10.89 16.19
CA PRO A 23 -9.94 -10.67 15.77
C PRO A 23 -9.84 -9.85 14.46
N ASP A 24 -10.94 -9.72 13.71
CA ASP A 24 -11.01 -9.00 12.45
C ASP A 24 -11.59 -7.58 12.57
N LEU A 25 -11.84 -7.13 13.81
CA LEU A 25 -12.46 -5.85 14.10
C LEU A 25 -11.81 -4.68 13.35
N MET A 26 -10.50 -4.57 13.44
CA MET A 26 -9.76 -3.47 12.79
C MET A 26 -9.88 -3.52 11.26
N ARG A 27 -9.91 -4.73 10.70
CA ARG A 27 -10.09 -4.95 9.26
C ARG A 27 -11.47 -4.52 8.81
N GLN A 28 -12.49 -4.89 9.57
CA GLN A 28 -13.88 -4.51 9.30
C GLN A 28 -14.06 -2.99 9.41
N MET A 29 -13.62 -2.37 10.51
CA MET A 29 -13.66 -0.91 10.69
C MET A 29 -13.01 -0.16 9.53
N LEU A 30 -11.83 -0.59 9.11
CA LEU A 30 -11.13 0.04 8.00
C LEU A 30 -11.87 -0.12 6.67
N THR A 31 -12.45 -1.30 6.42
CA THR A 31 -13.26 -1.55 5.23
C THR A 31 -14.47 -0.63 5.17
N ASP A 32 -15.21 -0.53 6.28
CA ASP A 32 -16.42 0.28 6.38
C ASP A 32 -16.10 1.78 6.27
N PHE A 33 -15.04 2.22 6.92
CA PHE A 33 -14.58 3.61 6.82
C PHE A 33 -14.16 3.99 5.39
N ILE A 34 -13.41 3.13 4.72
CA ILE A 34 -13.03 3.35 3.32
C ILE A 34 -14.27 3.41 2.43
N ASN A 35 -15.21 2.49 2.58
CA ASN A 35 -16.44 2.46 1.79
C ASN A 35 -17.29 3.71 2.01
N GLN A 36 -17.37 4.23 3.24
CA GLN A 36 -18.03 5.51 3.54
C GLN A 36 -17.38 6.69 2.81
N ILE A 37 -16.05 6.79 2.86
CA ILE A 37 -15.34 7.87 2.16
C ILE A 37 -15.58 7.78 0.64
N LEU A 38 -15.48 6.57 0.08
CA LEU A 38 -15.74 6.35 -1.35
C LEU A 38 -17.17 6.72 -1.74
N SER A 39 -18.14 6.42 -0.88
CA SER A 39 -19.54 6.80 -1.07
C SER A 39 -19.69 8.33 -1.06
N ALA A 40 -19.18 9.02 -0.04
CA ALA A 40 -19.25 10.48 0.05
C ALA A 40 -18.56 11.19 -1.13
N GLN A 41 -17.41 10.67 -1.59
CA GLN A 41 -16.74 11.22 -2.78
C GLN A 41 -17.56 11.00 -4.06
N ALA A 42 -18.19 9.85 -4.21
CA ALA A 42 -19.05 9.60 -5.37
C ALA A 42 -20.31 10.50 -5.37
N ASP A 43 -20.85 10.84 -4.19
CA ASP A 43 -21.95 11.81 -4.07
C ASP A 43 -21.50 13.21 -4.49
N SER A 44 -20.32 13.64 -4.05
CA SER A 44 -19.75 14.90 -4.48
C SER A 44 -19.57 14.97 -6.01
N VAL A 45 -19.07 13.90 -6.63
CA VAL A 45 -18.91 13.82 -8.09
C VAL A 45 -20.28 13.78 -8.82
N CYS A 46 -21.29 13.18 -8.20
CA CYS A 46 -22.64 13.12 -8.76
C CYS A 46 -23.45 14.41 -8.56
N GLY A 47 -22.99 15.33 -7.72
CA GLY A 47 -23.68 16.57 -7.38
C GLY A 47 -24.94 16.37 -6.53
N ALA A 48 -25.13 15.17 -5.96
CA ALA A 48 -26.25 14.86 -5.06
C ALA A 48 -26.02 13.53 -4.35
N ASP A 49 -26.58 13.41 -3.15
CA ASP A 49 -26.54 12.21 -2.33
C ASP A 49 -27.13 10.98 -3.04
N TYR A 50 -26.75 9.80 -2.59
CA TYR A 50 -27.26 8.54 -3.14
C TYR A 50 -28.79 8.48 -3.09
N ALA A 51 -29.41 8.05 -4.20
CA ALA A 51 -30.86 7.91 -4.39
C ALA A 51 -31.70 9.19 -4.11
N THR A 52 -31.10 10.37 -3.98
CA THR A 52 -31.80 11.64 -3.77
C THR A 52 -32.11 12.30 -5.11
N VAL A 53 -33.31 12.84 -5.31
CA VAL A 53 -33.65 13.66 -6.46
C VAL A 53 -33.17 15.10 -6.19
N SER A 54 -32.27 15.61 -7.05
CA SER A 54 -31.71 16.96 -6.91
C SER A 54 -31.55 17.59 -8.29
N PRO A 55 -31.87 18.89 -8.44
CA PRO A 55 -31.62 19.62 -9.67
C PRO A 55 -30.12 19.83 -9.97
N GLN A 56 -29.26 19.68 -8.95
CA GLN A 56 -27.81 19.78 -9.09
C GLN A 56 -27.15 18.47 -9.50
N ARG A 57 -27.91 17.40 -9.61
CA ARG A 57 -27.38 16.11 -9.99
C ARG A 57 -26.81 16.11 -11.42
N THR A 58 -25.50 15.86 -11.51
CA THR A 58 -24.77 15.79 -12.78
C THR A 58 -24.57 14.37 -13.27
N ASN A 59 -24.61 13.37 -12.36
CA ASN A 59 -24.39 11.96 -12.67
C ASN A 59 -25.17 11.05 -11.72
N THR A 60 -25.23 9.77 -12.02
CA THR A 60 -25.87 8.75 -11.18
C THR A 60 -24.93 7.59 -10.97
N ARG A 61 -25.04 6.95 -9.79
CA ARG A 61 -24.32 5.71 -9.51
C ARG A 61 -24.98 4.53 -10.23
N ASN A 62 -24.17 3.56 -10.64
CA ASN A 62 -24.60 2.32 -11.30
C ASN A 62 -24.00 1.11 -10.57
N GLY A 63 -24.33 0.98 -9.27
CA GLY A 63 -23.84 -0.08 -8.42
C GLY A 63 -22.36 0.10 -8.00
N TYR A 64 -21.75 -0.99 -7.60
CA TYR A 64 -20.39 -1.03 -7.07
C TYR A 64 -19.52 -2.01 -7.85
N ARG A 65 -18.22 -1.82 -7.78
CA ARG A 65 -17.20 -2.75 -8.22
C ARG A 65 -16.36 -3.13 -7.03
N HIS A 66 -16.38 -4.39 -6.64
CA HIS A 66 -15.54 -4.92 -5.58
C HIS A 66 -14.09 -5.03 -6.05
N ARG A 67 -13.18 -4.61 -5.18
CA ARG A 67 -11.75 -4.72 -5.39
C ARG A 67 -11.05 -5.08 -4.09
N ARG A 68 -10.21 -6.09 -4.16
CA ARG A 68 -9.35 -6.48 -3.05
C ARG A 68 -8.21 -5.46 -2.92
N LEU A 69 -7.96 -5.02 -1.68
CA LEU A 69 -6.84 -4.19 -1.28
C LEU A 69 -6.07 -4.90 -0.17
N ASP A 70 -4.80 -5.21 -0.42
CA ASP A 70 -3.93 -5.86 0.55
C ASP A 70 -3.22 -4.78 1.37
N THR A 71 -3.48 -4.77 2.68
CA THR A 71 -2.98 -3.78 3.64
C THR A 71 -2.19 -4.45 4.76
N ARG A 72 -1.52 -3.66 5.61
CA ARG A 72 -0.82 -4.15 6.80
C ARG A 72 -1.72 -4.83 7.84
N VAL A 73 -3.03 -4.58 7.78
CA VAL A 73 -4.03 -5.21 8.65
C VAL A 73 -4.74 -6.39 8.00
N GLY A 74 -4.35 -6.75 6.79
CA GLY A 74 -4.90 -7.83 6.00
C GLY A 74 -5.53 -7.38 4.71
N SER A 75 -6.17 -8.32 4.01
CA SER A 75 -6.89 -8.05 2.76
C SER A 75 -8.28 -7.51 3.04
N LEU A 76 -8.60 -6.40 2.41
CA LEU A 76 -9.90 -5.72 2.47
C LEU A 76 -10.62 -5.91 1.14
N ASP A 77 -11.94 -6.10 1.18
CA ASP A 77 -12.81 -6.05 0.00
C ASP A 77 -13.52 -4.70 -0.03
N ILE A 78 -13.04 -3.78 -0.88
CA ILE A 78 -13.57 -2.43 -0.98
C ILE A 78 -14.58 -2.30 -2.13
N ALA A 79 -15.69 -1.61 -1.86
CA ALA A 79 -16.80 -1.39 -2.80
C ALA A 79 -16.64 -0.03 -3.48
N ILE A 80 -16.03 0.00 -4.66
CA ILE A 80 -15.81 1.22 -5.44
C ILE A 80 -17.10 1.57 -6.21
N PRO A 81 -17.70 2.75 -6.00
CA PRO A 81 -18.88 3.17 -6.74
C PRO A 81 -18.62 3.24 -8.26
N LYS A 82 -19.56 2.74 -9.04
CA LYS A 82 -19.58 2.93 -10.50
C LYS A 82 -20.47 4.12 -10.84
N LEU A 83 -20.03 4.93 -11.78
CA LEU A 83 -20.83 6.01 -12.35
C LEU A 83 -21.49 5.52 -13.66
N ARG A 84 -22.66 6.08 -13.97
CA ARG A 84 -23.35 5.81 -15.22
C ARG A 84 -22.63 6.43 -16.41
N SER A 85 -22.05 7.61 -16.21
CA SER A 85 -21.22 8.30 -17.19
C SER A 85 -19.83 8.55 -16.61
N GLY A 86 -18.79 8.17 -17.36
CA GLY A 86 -17.40 8.28 -16.91
C GLY A 86 -16.97 7.17 -15.94
N ALA A 87 -15.82 7.36 -15.31
CA ALA A 87 -15.25 6.41 -14.38
C ALA A 87 -14.87 7.12 -13.07
N PHE A 88 -15.24 6.51 -11.95
CA PHE A 88 -14.75 6.90 -10.61
C PHE A 88 -13.57 6.01 -10.22
N PHE A 89 -12.45 6.64 -9.90
CA PHE A 89 -11.27 5.93 -9.41
C PHE A 89 -10.62 6.73 -8.27
N PRO A 90 -10.52 6.15 -7.05
CA PRO A 90 -9.93 6.83 -5.90
C PRO A 90 -8.40 6.77 -5.94
N GLU A 91 -7.75 7.71 -6.64
CA GLU A 91 -6.29 7.75 -6.81
C GLU A 91 -5.51 7.95 -5.50
N TRP A 92 -6.17 8.52 -4.48
CA TRP A 92 -5.59 8.69 -3.14
C TRP A 92 -5.45 7.37 -2.36
N LEU A 93 -6.29 6.36 -2.70
CA LEU A 93 -6.32 5.07 -2.01
C LEU A 93 -5.67 3.96 -2.83
N LEU A 94 -5.86 4.00 -4.15
CA LEU A 94 -5.53 2.91 -5.05
C LEU A 94 -4.59 3.41 -6.15
N GLU A 95 -3.57 2.63 -6.42
CA GLU A 95 -2.81 2.75 -7.66
C GLU A 95 -3.41 1.87 -8.75
N ARG A 96 -3.32 2.31 -10.00
CA ARG A 96 -3.80 1.53 -11.14
C ARG A 96 -2.97 0.25 -11.24
N ARG A 97 -3.65 -0.89 -11.36
CA ARG A 97 -3.05 -2.24 -11.46
C ARG A 97 -2.36 -2.77 -10.22
N THR A 98 -2.31 -2.04 -9.11
CA THR A 98 -1.71 -2.48 -7.85
C THR A 98 -2.82 -2.80 -6.84
N ARG A 99 -2.67 -3.90 -6.10
CA ARG A 99 -3.60 -4.32 -5.03
C ARG A 99 -3.06 -4.08 -3.64
N THR A 100 -1.82 -3.67 -3.55
CA THR A 100 -1.06 -3.60 -2.30
C THR A 100 -0.98 -2.15 -1.83
N GLU A 101 -1.20 -1.95 -0.54
CA GLU A 101 -0.98 -0.67 0.12
C GLU A 101 0.50 -0.28 0.04
N ARG A 102 0.80 0.99 -0.19
CA ARG A 102 2.16 1.51 -0.30
C ARG A 102 3.03 1.19 0.95
N ALA A 103 2.45 1.27 2.14
CA ALA A 103 3.16 0.93 3.37
C ALA A 103 3.50 -0.57 3.47
N LEU A 104 2.65 -1.46 2.98
CA LEU A 104 2.95 -2.89 2.90
C LEU A 104 4.07 -3.16 1.89
N THR A 105 4.08 -2.47 0.76
CA THR A 105 5.18 -2.52 -0.22
C THR A 105 6.51 -2.18 0.44
N THR A 106 6.56 -1.10 1.25
CA THR A 106 7.78 -0.71 1.98
C THR A 106 8.25 -1.79 2.97
N VAL A 107 7.34 -2.46 3.67
CA VAL A 107 7.69 -3.56 4.59
C VAL A 107 8.30 -4.73 3.82
N ILE A 108 7.66 -5.16 2.74
CA ILE A 108 8.12 -6.26 1.89
C ILE A 108 9.50 -5.94 1.29
N ALA A 109 9.64 -4.73 0.78
CA ALA A 109 10.88 -4.20 0.24
C ALA A 109 12.00 -4.21 1.28
N THR A 110 11.73 -3.76 2.50
CA THR A 110 12.71 -3.80 3.61
C THR A 110 13.10 -5.24 3.96
N CYS A 111 12.14 -6.17 3.99
CA CYS A 111 12.41 -7.59 4.22
C CYS A 111 13.30 -8.18 3.12
N TYR A 112 13.05 -7.82 1.87
CA TYR A 112 13.86 -8.25 0.73
C TYR A 112 15.30 -7.76 0.85
N LEU A 113 15.51 -6.47 1.16
CA LEU A 113 16.84 -5.89 1.40
C LEU A 113 17.59 -6.55 2.55
N LYS A 114 16.88 -6.97 3.59
CA LYS A 114 17.46 -7.72 4.73
C LYS A 114 17.72 -9.20 4.42
N GLY A 115 17.52 -9.63 3.18
CA GLY A 115 17.78 -11.00 2.75
C GLY A 115 16.76 -12.04 3.25
N VAL A 116 15.56 -11.59 3.61
CA VAL A 116 14.47 -12.51 3.94
C VAL A 116 14.04 -13.25 2.68
N SER A 117 14.03 -14.58 2.74
CA SER A 117 13.62 -15.40 1.59
C SER A 117 12.14 -15.16 1.25
N THR A 118 11.79 -15.31 -0.03
CA THR A 118 10.39 -15.17 -0.50
C THR A 118 9.42 -16.10 0.23
N ARG A 119 9.88 -17.27 0.68
CA ARG A 119 9.07 -18.19 1.48
C ARG A 119 8.72 -17.59 2.85
N ARG A 120 9.74 -17.10 3.58
CA ARG A 120 9.53 -16.44 4.88
C ARG A 120 8.72 -15.15 4.75
N MET A 121 8.84 -14.48 3.62
CA MET A 121 8.04 -13.29 3.31
C MET A 121 6.57 -13.65 3.12
N ASN A 122 6.28 -14.76 2.44
CA ASN A 122 4.90 -15.28 2.32
C ASN A 122 4.33 -15.68 3.68
N ASP A 123 5.13 -16.31 4.57
CA ASP A 123 4.70 -16.64 5.91
C ASP A 123 4.37 -15.35 6.73
N LEU A 124 5.17 -14.29 6.54
CA LEU A 124 4.92 -12.99 7.16
C LEU A 124 3.61 -12.37 6.67
N VAL A 125 3.38 -12.30 5.36
CA VAL A 125 2.14 -11.70 4.82
C VAL A 125 0.91 -12.56 5.13
N ALA A 126 1.05 -13.88 5.19
CA ALA A 126 -0.01 -14.78 5.64
C ALA A 126 -0.39 -14.50 7.10
N SER A 127 0.57 -14.19 7.98
CA SER A 127 0.29 -13.80 9.37
C SER A 127 -0.47 -12.47 9.48
N LEU A 128 -0.40 -11.62 8.44
CA LEU A 128 -1.19 -10.40 8.31
C LEU A 128 -2.58 -10.65 7.68
N GLY A 129 -2.93 -11.90 7.39
CA GLY A 129 -4.20 -12.25 6.76
C GLY A 129 -4.25 -11.96 5.24
N ILE A 130 -3.10 -11.96 4.59
CA ILE A 130 -2.95 -11.84 3.13
C ILE A 130 -2.64 -13.22 2.57
N ASP A 131 -3.49 -13.74 1.67
CA ASP A 131 -3.41 -15.14 1.24
C ASP A 131 -2.09 -15.51 0.56
N ASN A 132 -1.57 -14.66 -0.32
CA ASN A 132 -0.29 -14.89 -1.00
C ASN A 132 0.19 -13.66 -1.77
N LEU A 133 1.50 -13.40 -1.73
CA LEU A 133 2.18 -12.56 -2.70
C LEU A 133 2.75 -13.44 -3.82
N SER A 134 2.43 -13.13 -5.05
CA SER A 134 3.04 -13.81 -6.19
C SER A 134 4.52 -13.40 -6.31
N LYS A 135 5.33 -14.27 -6.90
CA LYS A 135 6.75 -13.97 -7.17
C LYS A 135 6.91 -12.70 -8.04
N SER A 136 5.98 -12.47 -8.97
CA SER A 136 5.98 -11.26 -9.80
C SER A 136 5.73 -10.00 -8.97
N GLN A 137 4.78 -10.01 -8.04
CA GLN A 137 4.53 -8.87 -7.15
C GLN A 137 5.75 -8.53 -6.29
N VAL A 138 6.42 -9.54 -5.72
CA VAL A 138 7.66 -9.33 -4.96
C VAL A 138 8.77 -8.77 -5.86
N SER A 139 8.87 -9.26 -7.10
CA SER A 139 9.85 -8.76 -8.08
C SER A 139 9.58 -7.32 -8.50
N ASP A 140 8.31 -6.96 -8.72
CA ASP A 140 7.92 -5.59 -9.07
C ASP A 140 8.22 -4.61 -7.92
N MET A 141 7.95 -5.02 -6.68
CA MET A 141 8.31 -4.24 -5.49
C MET A 141 9.83 -4.10 -5.31
N ALA A 142 10.58 -5.16 -5.63
CA ALA A 142 12.04 -5.12 -5.59
C ALA A 142 12.62 -4.18 -6.65
N LYS A 143 11.99 -4.09 -7.82
CA LYS A 143 12.41 -3.18 -8.88
C LYS A 143 12.31 -1.72 -8.48
N GLU A 144 11.25 -1.32 -7.77
CA GLU A 144 11.12 0.04 -7.24
C GLU A 144 12.28 0.38 -6.29
N LEU A 145 12.74 -0.60 -5.51
CA LEU A 145 13.94 -0.46 -4.68
C LEU A 145 15.23 -0.37 -5.48
N ASP A 146 15.36 -1.15 -6.55
CA ASP A 146 16.53 -1.10 -7.43
C ASP A 146 16.66 0.30 -8.04
N ASP A 147 15.55 0.92 -8.45
CA ASP A 147 15.52 2.30 -8.96
C ASP A 147 15.99 3.30 -7.87
N MET A 148 15.49 3.18 -6.63
CA MET A 148 15.94 4.01 -5.51
C MET A 148 17.43 3.82 -5.19
N VAL A 149 17.95 2.59 -5.31
CA VAL A 149 19.37 2.29 -5.12
C VAL A 149 20.21 2.89 -6.26
N VAL A 150 19.73 2.86 -7.49
CA VAL A 150 20.40 3.50 -8.63
C VAL A 150 20.49 5.00 -8.41
N ASP A 151 19.39 5.66 -8.03
CA ASP A 151 19.36 7.10 -7.73
C ASP A 151 20.34 7.44 -6.60
N PHE A 152 20.36 6.64 -5.54
CA PHE A 152 21.32 6.81 -4.44
C PHE A 152 22.77 6.67 -4.90
N ARG A 153 23.08 5.69 -5.76
CA ARG A 153 24.45 5.43 -6.25
C ARG A 153 24.95 6.47 -7.23
N THR A 154 24.04 7.07 -8.00
CA THR A 154 24.37 8.04 -9.05
C THR A 154 24.19 9.50 -8.61
N ARG A 155 23.74 9.74 -7.36
CA ARG A 155 23.58 11.09 -6.83
C ARG A 155 24.91 11.84 -6.87
N PRO A 156 24.93 13.14 -7.22
CA PRO A 156 26.11 13.95 -7.16
C PRO A 156 26.58 14.11 -5.71
N LEU A 157 27.90 14.08 -5.49
CA LEU A 157 28.55 14.30 -4.21
C LEU A 157 29.29 15.66 -4.19
N ASP A 158 28.70 16.65 -4.85
CA ASP A 158 29.27 17.98 -5.08
C ASP A 158 28.86 19.03 -4.03
N SER A 159 28.11 18.63 -3.01
CA SER A 159 27.66 19.52 -1.92
C SER A 159 28.74 19.87 -0.89
N GLY A 160 30.05 19.59 -1.17
CA GLY A 160 31.18 19.89 -0.28
C GLY A 160 31.40 21.38 0.03
N PRO A 161 32.28 21.76 0.95
CA PRO A 161 33.44 20.99 1.41
C PRO A 161 33.15 19.93 2.47
N TYR A 162 33.81 18.78 2.35
CA TYR A 162 33.74 17.71 3.33
C TYR A 162 34.93 17.82 4.27
N PHE A 163 34.68 17.93 5.58
CA PHE A 163 35.73 18.10 6.58
C PHE A 163 36.25 16.78 7.13
N TYR A 164 35.40 15.74 7.08
CA TYR A 164 35.76 14.42 7.58
C TYR A 164 35.44 13.35 6.57
N LEU A 165 36.35 12.41 6.41
CA LEU A 165 36.21 11.20 5.63
C LEU A 165 36.39 10.00 6.55
N SER A 166 35.40 9.17 6.70
CA SER A 166 35.52 7.88 7.35
C SER A 166 35.47 6.77 6.29
N CYS A 167 36.41 5.85 6.40
CA CYS A 167 36.53 4.68 5.54
C CYS A 167 36.35 3.43 6.38
N ASP A 168 35.41 2.54 5.95
CA ASP A 168 35.21 1.22 6.53
C ASP A 168 35.21 0.16 5.45
N ALA A 169 35.60 -1.06 5.77
CA ALA A 169 35.60 -2.17 4.83
C ALA A 169 34.85 -3.38 5.38
N LEU A 170 33.83 -3.80 4.67
CA LEU A 170 33.04 -4.98 4.99
C LEU A 170 33.36 -6.09 4.00
N THR A 171 33.71 -7.28 4.52
CA THR A 171 33.89 -8.48 3.69
C THR A 171 32.64 -9.33 3.78
N MET A 172 32.04 -9.60 2.64
CA MET A 172 30.84 -10.42 2.53
C MET A 172 31.01 -11.56 1.50
N LYS A 173 30.28 -12.65 1.73
CA LYS A 173 30.20 -13.76 0.76
C LYS A 173 29.06 -13.47 -0.20
N VAL A 174 29.40 -13.30 -1.47
CA VAL A 174 28.41 -13.12 -2.55
C VAL A 174 28.46 -14.29 -3.51
N ARG A 175 27.34 -14.57 -4.17
CA ARG A 175 27.26 -15.60 -5.21
C ARG A 175 27.46 -14.93 -6.56
N GLU A 176 28.56 -15.25 -7.22
CA GLU A 176 28.91 -14.72 -8.53
C GLU A 176 29.30 -15.90 -9.46
N GLY A 177 28.73 -15.93 -10.65
CA GLY A 177 28.99 -17.02 -11.62
C GLY A 177 28.75 -18.43 -11.08
N GLY A 178 27.76 -18.63 -10.19
CA GLY A 178 27.43 -19.92 -9.56
C GLY A 178 28.36 -20.34 -8.41
N ARG A 179 29.39 -19.54 -8.08
CA ARG A 179 30.35 -19.79 -6.99
C ARG A 179 30.18 -18.76 -5.88
N VAL A 180 30.53 -19.15 -4.65
CA VAL A 180 30.56 -18.21 -3.51
C VAL A 180 31.96 -17.61 -3.46
N VAL A 181 32.06 -16.29 -3.69
CA VAL A 181 33.28 -15.52 -3.62
C VAL A 181 33.25 -14.57 -2.43
N LYS A 182 34.40 -14.27 -1.86
CA LYS A 182 34.54 -13.21 -0.86
C LYS A 182 34.74 -11.90 -1.59
N THR A 183 33.84 -10.94 -1.36
CA THR A 183 33.91 -9.61 -1.94
C THR A 183 34.05 -8.59 -0.83
N SER A 184 34.98 -7.64 -0.98
CA SER A 184 35.15 -6.53 -0.05
C SER A 184 34.36 -5.34 -0.58
N VAL A 185 33.52 -4.76 0.29
CA VAL A 185 32.77 -3.52 0.04
C VAL A 185 33.41 -2.42 0.85
N LEU A 186 33.93 -1.39 0.18
CA LEU A 186 34.45 -0.19 0.82
C LEU A 186 33.32 0.81 1.02
N ILE A 187 33.12 1.21 2.27
CA ILE A 187 32.12 2.20 2.67
C ILE A 187 32.85 3.51 2.99
N LEU A 188 32.51 4.56 2.25
CA LEU A 188 33.03 5.92 2.46
C LEU A 188 31.91 6.78 3.01
N SER A 189 32.11 7.35 4.20
CA SER A 189 31.22 8.36 4.78
C SER A 189 31.89 9.73 4.73
N LEU A 190 31.22 10.66 4.09
CA LEU A 190 31.63 12.05 3.96
C LEU A 190 30.74 12.90 4.87
N ILE A 191 31.36 13.72 5.73
CA ILE A 191 30.61 14.57 6.65
C ILE A 191 31.02 16.04 6.38
N HIS A 192 30.01 16.88 6.18
CA HIS A 192 30.15 18.33 6.14
C HIS A 192 29.41 18.90 7.35
N ILE A 193 29.91 20.00 7.88
CA ILE A 193 29.34 20.75 9.00
C ILE A 193 28.64 21.98 8.44
#